data_2a949edf84325362b616a61bf7de70ee
#
_entry.id   2a949edf84325362b616a61bf7de70ee
#
_cell.length_a   1.000
_cell.length_b   1.000
_cell.length_c   1.000
_cell.angle_alpha   90.00
_cell.angle_beta   90.00
_cell.angle_gamma   90.00
#
_symmetry.space_group_name_H-M   'P 1'
#
loop_
_entity.id
_entity.type
_entity.pdbx_description
1 polymer ?
#
loop_
_entity_poly.entity_id
_entity_poly.type
_entity_poly.pdbx_seq_one_letter_code
_entity_poly.pdbx_strand_id
1 'polypeptide(L)'
;FYLLSILFRYTNIIPIAVGLGLFQVGEFSFVLARLGLKANAIDASMYSLILAISVLSMVLTPFASAMAAPLYKLKKRLFEYEPFQTENIPHSGFKDHVIIAGGGRVGQHIAQVLTRLNLPFVIIELNYQRMIECRDSKYPVIYGDMSQPAVLKVSKIQSARLLLITTPSVVTAQSIVKQAHRIKPELHIIARADGVDQSRDLYESGVFMAVLPEMEAGLEIARQALLHLEIPVHVIQQYTDAVRQQLYAPIYKANYDQQLLAKLDNIKNMLEISWVTLRAGSPLVNISIKDAAIRTRTGATIVAVIRDKVFHSNPKADYFFQEGDLVAVVGNHQERSAFRKLSEEI
;
A
#
# COMPACT_ATOMS: atom_id res chain seq x y z
N PHE A 1 -1.98 0.95 37.66
CA PHE A 1 -1.97 1.33 36.21
C PHE A 1 -1.18 0.32 35.40
N TYR A 2 0.03 -0.09 35.76
CA TYR A 2 0.81 -1.12 35.08
C TYR A 2 0.02 -2.43 34.89
N LEU A 3 -0.55 -2.97 35.99
CA LEU A 3 -1.37 -4.19 35.92
C LEU A 3 -2.65 -4.04 35.12
N LEU A 4 -3.30 -2.86 35.18
CA LEU A 4 -4.47 -2.55 34.37
C LEU A 4 -4.12 -2.57 32.88
N SER A 5 -3.00 -1.97 32.50
CA SER A 5 -2.54 -2.00 31.11
C SER A 5 -2.33 -3.41 30.59
N ILE A 6 -1.78 -4.31 31.42
CA ILE A 6 -1.64 -5.73 31.08
C ILE A 6 -3.01 -6.42 30.98
N LEU A 7 -3.93 -6.12 31.90
CA LEU A 7 -5.29 -6.68 31.87
C LEU A 7 -6.04 -6.30 30.57
N PHE A 8 -5.84 -5.07 30.09
CA PHE A 8 -6.34 -4.61 28.80
C PHE A 8 -5.48 -5.07 27.60
N ARG A 9 -4.58 -6.03 27.81
CA ARG A 9 -3.72 -6.64 26.78
C ARG A 9 -2.76 -5.68 26.07
N TYR A 10 -2.45 -4.53 26.68
CA TYR A 10 -1.35 -3.71 26.19
C TYR A 10 -0.02 -4.38 26.47
N THR A 11 0.87 -4.37 25.48
CA THR A 11 2.18 -5.03 25.52
C THR A 11 3.31 -4.02 25.30
N ASN A 12 4.53 -4.49 25.20
CA ASN A 12 5.73 -3.70 24.94
C ASN A 12 6.02 -2.67 26.07
N ILE A 13 6.35 -1.44 25.65
CA ILE A 13 6.68 -0.35 26.55
C ILE A 13 5.45 0.25 27.27
N ILE A 14 4.24 0.06 26.72
CA ILE A 14 3.03 0.76 27.14
C ILE A 14 2.72 0.56 28.63
N PRO A 15 2.69 -0.67 29.19
CA PRO A 15 2.42 -0.87 30.62
C PRO A 15 3.40 -0.13 31.54
N ILE A 16 4.69 -0.11 31.18
CA ILE A 16 5.73 0.58 31.94
C ILE A 16 5.54 2.10 31.83
N ALA A 17 5.31 2.59 30.62
CA ALA A 17 5.11 4.04 30.39
C ALA A 17 3.87 4.57 31.10
N VAL A 18 2.75 3.84 31.05
CA VAL A 18 1.51 4.20 31.75
C VAL A 18 1.70 4.12 33.27
N GLY A 19 2.36 3.06 33.77
CA GLY A 19 2.63 2.90 35.19
C GLY A 19 3.50 4.01 35.77
N LEU A 20 4.54 4.41 35.04
CA LEU A 20 5.46 5.48 35.43
C LEU A 20 4.93 6.91 35.19
N GLY A 21 4.12 7.08 34.14
CA GLY A 21 3.53 8.38 33.82
C GLY A 21 2.35 8.76 34.74
N LEU A 22 1.64 7.77 35.28
CA LEU A 22 0.46 7.96 36.13
C LEU A 22 0.72 7.64 37.61
N PHE A 23 1.96 7.66 38.05
CA PHE A 23 2.25 7.34 39.47
C PHE A 23 2.06 8.54 40.39
N GLN A 24 1.94 9.73 39.85
CA GLN A 24 1.79 10.96 40.64
C GLN A 24 0.47 11.01 41.39
N VAL A 25 0.49 11.64 42.54
CA VAL A 25 -0.71 12.02 43.29
C VAL A 25 -1.31 13.25 42.58
N GLY A 26 -2.57 13.13 42.11
CA GLY A 26 -3.21 14.19 41.30
C GLY A 26 -3.53 15.46 42.10
N GLU A 27 -3.73 16.56 41.42
CA GLU A 27 -4.02 17.89 42.00
C GLU A 27 -5.29 17.92 42.86
N PHE A 28 -6.27 17.07 42.58
CA PHE A 28 -7.47 16.95 43.42
C PHE A 28 -7.18 16.48 44.85
N SER A 29 -6.02 15.87 45.12
CA SER A 29 -5.60 15.49 46.45
C SER A 29 -5.47 16.69 47.38
N PHE A 30 -5.10 17.88 46.88
CA PHE A 30 -5.04 19.09 47.67
C PHE A 30 -6.44 19.53 48.13
N VAL A 31 -7.44 19.40 47.26
CA VAL A 31 -8.83 19.75 47.59
C VAL A 31 -9.38 18.77 48.62
N LEU A 32 -9.16 17.47 48.41
CA LEU A 32 -9.62 16.43 49.31
C LEU A 32 -8.95 16.52 50.69
N ALA A 33 -7.63 16.75 50.72
CA ALA A 33 -6.89 16.96 51.96
C ALA A 33 -7.39 18.17 52.74
N ARG A 34 -7.67 19.31 52.06
CA ARG A 34 -8.26 20.49 52.64
C ARG A 34 -9.65 20.28 53.25
N LEU A 35 -10.49 19.55 52.51
CA LEU A 35 -11.82 19.12 53.04
C LEU A 35 -11.72 18.22 54.24
N GLY A 36 -10.78 17.24 54.19
CA GLY A 36 -10.53 16.35 55.32
C GLY A 36 -10.08 17.07 56.56
N LEU A 37 -9.20 18.09 56.43
CA LEU A 37 -8.77 18.94 57.56
C LEU A 37 -9.95 19.77 58.11
N LYS A 38 -10.78 20.36 57.27
CA LYS A 38 -12.00 21.10 57.69
C LYS A 38 -13.02 20.21 58.38
N ALA A 39 -13.14 18.97 57.97
CA ALA A 39 -14.04 17.98 58.58
C ALA A 39 -13.46 17.30 59.81
N ASN A 40 -12.28 17.71 60.30
CA ASN A 40 -11.52 17.05 61.36
C ASN A 40 -11.29 15.57 61.15
N ALA A 41 -11.29 15.10 59.88
CA ALA A 41 -11.01 13.72 59.50
C ALA A 41 -9.50 13.45 59.46
N ILE A 42 -8.68 14.46 59.27
CA ILE A 42 -7.20 14.42 59.31
C ILE A 42 -6.69 15.59 60.15
N ASP A 43 -5.52 15.45 60.72
CA ASP A 43 -4.83 16.52 61.46
C ASP A 43 -3.94 17.36 60.53
N ALA A 44 -3.39 18.43 61.08
CA ALA A 44 -2.53 19.37 60.32
C ALA A 44 -1.21 18.72 59.87
N SER A 45 -0.71 17.76 60.66
CA SER A 45 0.49 17.01 60.29
C SER A 45 0.26 16.10 59.08
N MET A 46 -0.84 15.36 59.07
CA MET A 46 -1.26 14.51 57.94
C MET A 46 -1.53 15.34 56.71
N TYR A 47 -2.19 16.51 56.84
CA TYR A 47 -2.41 17.46 55.74
C TYR A 47 -1.09 17.90 55.13
N SER A 48 -0.13 18.34 55.93
CA SER A 48 1.20 18.74 55.45
C SER A 48 1.95 17.63 54.74
N LEU A 49 1.85 16.40 55.27
CA LEU A 49 2.46 15.22 54.68
C LEU A 49 1.85 14.90 53.27
N ILE A 50 0.52 14.97 53.15
CA ILE A 50 -0.17 14.74 51.86
C ILE A 50 0.27 15.78 50.87
N LEU A 51 0.36 17.06 51.26
CA LEU A 51 0.83 18.11 50.35
C LEU A 51 2.27 17.87 49.89
N ALA A 52 3.17 17.54 50.84
CA ALA A 52 4.57 17.26 50.51
C ALA A 52 4.73 16.10 49.54
N ILE A 53 4.02 14.99 49.78
CA ILE A 53 4.03 13.81 48.91
C ILE A 53 3.46 14.15 47.52
N SER A 54 2.36 14.91 47.46
CA SER A 54 1.74 15.30 46.20
C SER A 54 2.67 16.16 45.34
N VAL A 55 3.27 17.20 45.93
CA VAL A 55 4.24 18.05 45.23
C VAL A 55 5.47 17.26 44.78
N LEU A 56 6.03 16.44 45.67
CA LEU A 56 7.21 15.66 45.36
C LEU A 56 6.95 14.67 44.22
N SER A 57 5.79 13.99 44.24
CA SER A 57 5.42 13.04 43.18
C SER A 57 5.25 13.74 41.84
N MET A 58 4.67 14.95 41.81
CA MET A 58 4.53 15.74 40.56
C MET A 58 5.90 16.13 40.00
N VAL A 59 6.82 16.59 40.85
CA VAL A 59 8.18 16.96 40.41
C VAL A 59 8.96 15.76 39.91
N LEU A 60 8.76 14.57 40.51
CA LEU A 60 9.44 13.36 40.09
C LEU A 60 8.85 12.68 38.86
N THR A 61 7.61 12.99 38.46
CA THR A 61 6.92 12.33 37.33
C THR A 61 7.66 12.44 36.00
N PRO A 62 8.20 13.58 35.56
CA PRO A 62 8.96 13.67 34.32
C PRO A 62 10.19 12.75 34.31
N PHE A 63 10.89 12.66 35.45
CA PHE A 63 12.07 11.78 35.58
C PHE A 63 11.67 10.32 35.57
N ALA A 64 10.60 9.96 36.29
CA ALA A 64 10.07 8.59 36.29
C ALA A 64 9.60 8.19 34.88
N SER A 65 8.85 9.04 34.20
CA SER A 65 8.39 8.80 32.83
C SER A 65 9.56 8.63 31.84
N ALA A 66 10.63 9.42 31.98
CA ALA A 66 11.84 9.26 31.16
C ALA A 66 12.53 7.90 31.36
N MET A 67 12.37 7.27 32.52
CA MET A 67 12.90 5.95 32.82
C MET A 67 12.14 4.81 32.12
N ALA A 68 10.98 5.06 31.52
CA ALA A 68 10.19 4.01 30.85
C ALA A 68 10.98 3.29 29.75
N ALA A 69 11.68 4.03 28.89
CA ALA A 69 12.47 3.46 27.80
C ALA A 69 13.69 2.64 28.28
N PRO A 70 14.53 3.13 29.22
CA PRO A 70 15.64 2.32 29.73
C PRO A 70 15.18 1.10 30.52
N LEU A 71 14.11 1.20 31.32
CA LEU A 71 13.55 0.05 32.04
C LEU A 71 12.96 -1.00 31.10
N TYR A 72 12.31 -0.57 30.03
CA TYR A 72 11.84 -1.48 29.00
C TYR A 72 13.02 -2.18 28.29
N LYS A 73 14.10 -1.46 27.97
CA LYS A 73 15.31 -2.05 27.41
C LYS A 73 15.94 -3.08 28.36
N LEU A 74 15.96 -2.77 29.66
CA LEU A 74 16.47 -3.69 30.68
C LEU A 74 15.58 -4.93 30.82
N LYS A 75 14.24 -4.74 30.87
CA LYS A 75 13.26 -5.85 30.85
C LYS A 75 13.50 -6.76 29.65
N LYS A 76 13.65 -6.17 28.46
CA LYS A 76 13.89 -6.92 27.20
C LYS A 76 15.22 -7.68 27.21
N ARG A 77 16.24 -7.16 27.90
CA ARG A 77 17.55 -7.82 28.03
C ARG A 77 17.51 -9.00 29.03
N LEU A 78 16.68 -8.89 30.06
CA LEU A 78 16.55 -9.93 31.11
C LEU A 78 15.55 -11.02 30.72
N PHE A 79 14.50 -10.65 29.97
CA PHE A 79 13.45 -11.56 29.53
C PHE A 79 13.48 -11.61 28.00
N GLU A 80 14.34 -12.45 27.43
CA GLU A 80 14.59 -12.56 25.99
C GLU A 80 13.38 -12.99 25.14
N TYR A 81 12.22 -13.26 25.74
CA TYR A 81 11.07 -13.84 25.06
C TYR A 81 9.77 -13.11 25.37
N GLU A 82 9.49 -12.01 24.66
CA GLU A 82 8.10 -11.68 24.36
C GLU A 82 7.75 -12.46 23.09
N PRO A 83 6.87 -13.48 23.16
CA PRO A 83 6.42 -14.15 21.95
C PRO A 83 5.75 -13.11 21.07
N PHE A 84 6.24 -12.97 19.82
CA PHE A 84 5.56 -12.14 18.86
C PHE A 84 4.14 -12.69 18.70
N GLN A 85 3.13 -11.86 18.92
CA GLN A 85 1.76 -12.26 18.64
C GLN A 85 1.62 -12.45 17.14
N THR A 86 1.53 -13.70 16.75
CA THR A 86 1.39 -14.12 15.36
C THR A 86 0.05 -14.79 15.22
N GLU A 87 -0.80 -14.28 14.31
CA GLU A 87 -2.14 -14.76 14.10
C GLU A 87 -2.31 -15.22 12.65
N ASN A 88 -3.09 -16.27 12.44
CA ASN A 88 -3.43 -16.81 11.12
C ASN A 88 -2.21 -17.20 10.25
N ILE A 89 -1.06 -17.51 10.86
CA ILE A 89 0.14 -17.91 10.10
C ILE A 89 -0.04 -19.34 9.57
N PRO A 90 0.23 -19.58 8.28
CA PRO A 90 0.16 -20.93 7.72
C PRO A 90 1.13 -21.91 8.40
N HIS A 91 0.71 -23.12 8.68
CA HIS A 91 1.56 -24.17 9.29
C HIS A 91 2.83 -24.48 8.48
N SER A 92 2.76 -24.34 7.15
CA SER A 92 3.92 -24.48 6.23
C SER A 92 4.95 -23.35 6.36
N GLY A 93 4.61 -22.30 7.11
CA GLY A 93 5.39 -21.07 7.18
C GLY A 93 5.32 -20.25 5.90
N PHE A 94 6.14 -19.19 5.81
CA PHE A 94 6.21 -18.31 4.66
C PHE A 94 7.38 -18.69 3.73
N LYS A 95 7.09 -18.81 2.45
CA LYS A 95 8.07 -18.99 1.38
C LYS A 95 7.59 -18.26 0.14
N ASP A 96 8.48 -17.53 -0.52
CA ASP A 96 8.19 -16.76 -1.73
C ASP A 96 6.98 -15.81 -1.59
N HIS A 97 6.86 -15.20 -0.43
CA HIS A 97 5.71 -14.41 0.00
C HIS A 97 5.97 -12.90 -0.06
N VAL A 98 4.89 -12.14 0.03
CA VAL A 98 4.92 -10.68 0.13
C VAL A 98 4.82 -10.28 1.61
N ILE A 99 5.69 -9.37 2.05
CA ILE A 99 5.60 -8.76 3.38
C ILE A 99 4.95 -7.39 3.22
N ILE A 100 3.91 -7.11 4.02
CA ILE A 100 3.21 -5.82 4.07
C ILE A 100 3.53 -5.16 5.40
N ALA A 101 4.35 -4.10 5.40
CA ALA A 101 4.66 -3.30 6.56
C ALA A 101 3.61 -2.20 6.75
N GLY A 102 2.62 -2.47 7.59
CA GLY A 102 1.48 -1.65 7.93
C GLY A 102 0.15 -2.31 7.55
N GLY A 103 -0.70 -2.55 8.56
CA GLY A 103 -2.05 -3.13 8.43
C GLY A 103 -3.17 -2.08 8.37
N GLY A 104 -2.85 -0.84 7.99
CA GLY A 104 -3.83 0.22 7.78
C GLY A 104 -4.66 0.02 6.51
N ARG A 105 -5.47 1.02 6.13
CA ARG A 105 -6.36 0.96 4.95
C ARG A 105 -5.67 0.46 3.68
N VAL A 106 -4.52 1.04 3.33
CA VAL A 106 -3.77 0.63 2.12
C VAL A 106 -3.29 -0.81 2.24
N GLY A 107 -2.68 -1.20 3.37
CA GLY A 107 -2.19 -2.56 3.60
C GLY A 107 -3.30 -3.61 3.54
N GLN A 108 -4.47 -3.33 4.12
CA GLN A 108 -5.62 -4.24 4.08
C GLN A 108 -6.20 -4.38 2.66
N HIS A 109 -6.26 -3.31 1.86
CA HIS A 109 -6.68 -3.42 0.45
C HIS A 109 -5.71 -4.26 -0.37
N ILE A 110 -4.40 -4.09 -0.16
CA ILE A 110 -3.39 -4.93 -0.81
C ILE A 110 -3.58 -6.40 -0.38
N ALA A 111 -3.74 -6.66 0.92
CA ALA A 111 -3.98 -8.00 1.45
C ALA A 111 -5.23 -8.66 0.84
N GLN A 112 -6.32 -7.90 0.65
CA GLN A 112 -7.53 -8.37 0.00
C GLN A 112 -7.28 -8.81 -1.45
N VAL A 113 -6.49 -8.04 -2.21
CA VAL A 113 -6.13 -8.39 -3.59
C VAL A 113 -5.27 -9.63 -3.62
N LEU A 114 -4.22 -9.71 -2.77
CA LEU A 114 -3.34 -10.87 -2.70
C LEU A 114 -4.10 -12.15 -2.29
N THR A 115 -5.07 -12.02 -1.38
CA THR A 115 -5.95 -13.14 -0.99
C THR A 115 -6.77 -13.65 -2.17
N ARG A 116 -7.37 -12.76 -2.97
CA ARG A 116 -8.15 -13.15 -4.16
C ARG A 116 -7.31 -13.84 -5.23
N LEU A 117 -6.03 -13.48 -5.32
CA LEU A 117 -5.08 -14.07 -6.25
C LEU A 117 -4.37 -15.31 -5.68
N ASN A 118 -4.70 -15.75 -4.45
CA ASN A 118 -4.03 -16.83 -3.73
C ASN A 118 -2.51 -16.66 -3.61
N LEU A 119 -2.04 -15.40 -3.53
CA LEU A 119 -0.62 -15.10 -3.34
C LEU A 119 -0.28 -15.08 -1.85
N PRO A 120 0.81 -15.74 -1.42
CA PRO A 120 1.19 -15.79 -0.01
C PRO A 120 1.70 -14.42 0.45
N PHE A 121 1.20 -13.95 1.61
CA PHE A 121 1.64 -12.71 2.22
C PHE A 121 1.58 -12.77 3.75
N VAL A 122 2.21 -11.80 4.41
CA VAL A 122 2.09 -11.54 5.84
C VAL A 122 2.04 -10.03 6.09
N ILE A 123 1.16 -9.61 6.98
CA ILE A 123 1.08 -8.22 7.43
C ILE A 123 1.90 -8.09 8.72
N ILE A 124 2.65 -6.98 8.86
CA ILE A 124 3.31 -6.60 10.10
C ILE A 124 2.71 -5.28 10.54
N GLU A 125 2.11 -5.24 11.73
CA GLU A 125 1.42 -4.07 12.24
C GLU A 125 1.85 -3.77 13.69
N LEU A 126 2.14 -2.51 13.95
CA LEU A 126 2.55 -2.01 15.26
C LEU A 126 1.36 -1.56 16.12
N ASN A 127 0.28 -1.10 15.50
CA ASN A 127 -0.92 -0.69 16.19
C ASN A 127 -1.77 -1.92 16.53
N TYR A 128 -2.01 -2.14 17.82
CA TYR A 128 -2.73 -3.32 18.31
C TYR A 128 -4.16 -3.42 17.76
N GLN A 129 -4.88 -2.30 17.68
CA GLN A 129 -6.26 -2.30 17.17
C GLN A 129 -6.33 -2.71 15.69
N ARG A 130 -5.43 -2.19 14.87
CA ARG A 130 -5.32 -2.58 13.45
C ARG A 130 -4.87 -4.03 13.27
N MET A 131 -4.01 -4.52 14.16
CA MET A 131 -3.64 -5.93 14.16
C MET A 131 -4.86 -6.82 14.40
N ILE A 132 -5.74 -6.44 15.35
CA ILE A 132 -7.01 -7.14 15.61
C ILE A 132 -7.89 -7.12 14.35
N GLU A 133 -8.05 -5.98 13.68
CA GLU A 133 -8.82 -5.87 12.43
C GLU A 133 -8.28 -6.83 11.34
N CYS A 134 -6.96 -6.89 11.18
CA CYS A 134 -6.32 -7.82 10.25
C CYS A 134 -6.57 -9.29 10.64
N ARG A 135 -6.46 -9.62 11.92
CA ARG A 135 -6.73 -10.95 12.46
C ARG A 135 -8.17 -11.39 12.19
N ASP A 136 -9.13 -10.50 12.48
CA ASP A 136 -10.56 -10.77 12.32
C ASP A 136 -10.95 -10.91 10.85
N SER A 137 -10.21 -10.25 9.97
CA SER A 137 -10.25 -10.45 8.51
C SER A 137 -9.56 -11.74 8.04
N LYS A 138 -9.04 -12.56 8.97
CA LYS A 138 -8.31 -13.81 8.72
C LYS A 138 -7.01 -13.63 7.92
N TYR A 139 -6.43 -12.43 7.92
CA TYR A 139 -5.13 -12.21 7.31
C TYR A 139 -4.00 -12.72 8.22
N PRO A 140 -2.93 -13.31 7.66
CA PRO A 140 -1.74 -13.63 8.43
C PRO A 140 -1.09 -12.34 8.90
N VAL A 141 -0.98 -12.15 10.21
CA VAL A 141 -0.48 -10.93 10.81
C VAL A 141 0.52 -11.20 11.93
N ILE A 142 1.56 -10.37 11.98
CA ILE A 142 2.57 -10.32 13.03
C ILE A 142 2.44 -8.97 13.73
N TYR A 143 2.22 -8.99 15.05
CA TYR A 143 2.24 -7.78 15.85
C TYR A 143 3.68 -7.40 16.18
N GLY A 144 4.13 -6.23 15.73
CA GLY A 144 5.48 -5.76 16.01
C GLY A 144 5.93 -4.58 15.17
N ASP A 145 7.10 -4.07 15.54
CA ASP A 145 7.76 -2.97 14.84
C ASP A 145 8.69 -3.55 13.75
N MET A 146 8.36 -3.30 12.50
CA MET A 146 9.12 -3.76 11.33
C MET A 146 10.54 -3.19 11.26
N SER A 147 10.83 -2.07 11.92
CA SER A 147 12.19 -1.53 12.02
C SER A 147 13.12 -2.39 12.89
N GLN A 148 12.57 -3.37 13.62
CA GLN A 148 13.35 -4.24 14.50
C GLN A 148 13.78 -5.54 13.79
N PRO A 149 15.07 -5.90 13.87
CA PRO A 149 15.59 -7.11 13.22
C PRO A 149 14.91 -8.42 13.64
N ALA A 150 14.42 -8.48 14.88
CA ALA A 150 13.71 -9.65 15.39
C ALA A 150 12.38 -9.89 14.66
N VAL A 151 11.61 -8.82 14.38
CA VAL A 151 10.34 -8.88 13.62
C VAL A 151 10.59 -9.30 12.18
N LEU A 152 11.64 -8.78 11.55
CA LEU A 152 12.07 -9.17 10.20
C LEU A 152 12.44 -10.65 10.11
N LYS A 153 13.07 -11.21 11.15
CA LYS A 153 13.37 -12.65 11.22
C LYS A 153 12.09 -13.50 11.31
N VAL A 154 11.14 -13.10 12.13
CA VAL A 154 9.85 -13.81 12.29
C VAL A 154 9.04 -13.76 11.00
N SER A 155 9.08 -12.65 10.27
CA SER A 155 8.45 -12.53 8.94
C SER A 155 9.15 -13.30 7.84
N LYS A 156 10.27 -13.98 8.14
CA LYS A 156 11.11 -14.73 7.19
C LYS A 156 11.52 -13.89 5.96
N ILE A 157 11.99 -12.67 6.19
CA ILE A 157 12.36 -11.73 5.13
C ILE A 157 13.36 -12.31 4.10
N GLN A 158 14.24 -13.24 4.52
CA GLN A 158 15.18 -13.90 3.60
C GLN A 158 14.49 -14.71 2.50
N SER A 159 13.32 -15.28 2.80
CA SER A 159 12.52 -16.04 1.84
C SER A 159 11.39 -15.23 1.21
N ALA A 160 11.27 -13.94 1.55
CA ALA A 160 10.28 -13.05 0.97
C ALA A 160 10.64 -12.66 -0.46
N ARG A 161 9.64 -12.50 -1.32
CA ARG A 161 9.79 -12.06 -2.71
C ARG A 161 9.74 -10.54 -2.85
N LEU A 162 8.95 -9.89 -1.99
CA LEU A 162 8.67 -8.46 -2.08
C LEU A 162 8.35 -7.91 -0.69
N LEU A 163 8.77 -6.68 -0.43
CA LEU A 163 8.38 -5.90 0.73
C LEU A 163 7.58 -4.69 0.30
N LEU A 164 6.38 -4.52 0.86
CA LEU A 164 5.50 -3.38 0.65
C LEU A 164 5.45 -2.54 1.93
N ILE A 165 5.88 -1.30 1.89
CA ILE A 165 5.86 -0.37 3.02
C ILE A 165 4.68 0.58 2.84
N THR A 166 3.65 0.45 3.67
CA THR A 166 2.41 1.23 3.59
C THR A 166 2.27 2.26 4.71
N THR A 167 3.28 2.36 5.58
CA THR A 167 3.30 3.39 6.64
C THR A 167 3.50 4.78 6.03
N PRO A 168 2.80 5.82 6.52
CA PRO A 168 2.97 7.19 6.04
C PRO A 168 4.28 7.86 6.50
N SER A 169 4.93 7.34 7.55
CA SER A 169 6.16 7.92 8.10
C SER A 169 7.37 7.55 7.25
N VAL A 170 7.97 8.52 6.57
CA VAL A 170 9.19 8.34 5.76
C VAL A 170 10.37 7.89 6.61
N VAL A 171 10.55 8.45 7.79
CA VAL A 171 11.62 8.07 8.72
C VAL A 171 11.50 6.58 9.10
N THR A 172 10.27 6.13 9.37
CA THR A 172 9.99 4.71 9.64
C THR A 172 10.27 3.86 8.39
N ALA A 173 9.83 4.30 7.22
CA ALA A 173 10.06 3.60 5.96
C ALA A 173 11.56 3.44 5.67
N GLN A 174 12.35 4.51 5.78
CA GLN A 174 13.81 4.48 5.62
C GLN A 174 14.49 3.52 6.61
N SER A 175 14.03 3.51 7.87
CA SER A 175 14.55 2.58 8.88
C SER A 175 14.27 1.11 8.49
N ILE A 176 13.05 0.82 8.01
CA ILE A 176 12.66 -0.51 7.53
C ILE A 176 13.51 -0.91 6.33
N VAL A 177 13.67 -0.03 5.32
CA VAL A 177 14.49 -0.27 4.13
C VAL A 177 15.92 -0.63 4.51
N LYS A 178 16.54 0.19 5.38
CA LYS A 178 17.90 -0.04 5.85
C LYS A 178 18.08 -1.39 6.54
N GLN A 179 17.12 -1.79 7.38
CA GLN A 179 17.18 -3.08 8.06
C GLN A 179 16.90 -4.25 7.10
N ALA A 180 15.95 -4.09 6.18
CA ALA A 180 15.62 -5.09 5.18
C ALA A 180 16.82 -5.39 4.27
N HIS A 181 17.47 -4.36 3.73
CA HIS A 181 18.66 -4.51 2.87
C HIS A 181 19.88 -5.05 3.60
N ARG A 182 20.00 -4.87 4.93
CA ARG A 182 21.05 -5.54 5.71
C ARG A 182 20.89 -7.06 5.76
N ILE A 183 19.64 -7.55 5.68
CA ILE A 183 19.32 -8.99 5.75
C ILE A 183 19.24 -9.59 4.35
N LYS A 184 18.65 -8.88 3.41
CA LYS A 184 18.44 -9.29 2.01
C LYS A 184 18.65 -8.09 1.07
N PRO A 185 19.88 -7.83 0.61
CA PRO A 185 20.25 -6.68 -0.21
C PRO A 185 19.48 -6.60 -1.54
N GLU A 186 19.14 -7.74 -2.13
CA GLU A 186 18.44 -7.86 -3.41
C GLU A 186 16.91 -7.80 -3.29
N LEU A 187 16.37 -7.58 -2.08
CA LEU A 187 14.92 -7.53 -1.88
C LEU A 187 14.32 -6.29 -2.55
N HIS A 188 13.40 -6.48 -3.47
CA HIS A 188 12.64 -5.37 -4.01
C HIS A 188 11.70 -4.79 -2.95
N ILE A 189 11.71 -3.48 -2.81
CA ILE A 189 10.90 -2.75 -1.83
C ILE A 189 10.06 -1.72 -2.56
N ILE A 190 8.74 -1.78 -2.39
CA ILE A 190 7.81 -0.75 -2.84
C ILE A 190 7.33 0.00 -1.60
N ALA A 191 7.42 1.32 -1.60
CA ALA A 191 7.05 2.14 -0.46
C ALA A 191 6.02 3.21 -0.83
N ARG A 192 5.12 3.51 0.10
CA ARG A 192 4.26 4.67 0.04
C ARG A 192 5.09 5.94 0.29
N ALA A 193 4.85 6.98 -0.49
CA ALA A 193 5.32 8.34 -0.24
C ALA A 193 4.14 9.30 -0.19
N ASP A 194 4.23 10.37 0.62
CA ASP A 194 3.18 11.38 0.72
C ASP A 194 3.46 12.58 -0.21
N GLY A 195 4.64 12.64 -0.86
CA GLY A 195 5.03 13.70 -1.78
C GLY A 195 6.27 13.39 -2.59
N VAL A 196 6.57 14.26 -3.56
CA VAL A 196 7.70 14.09 -4.49
C VAL A 196 9.06 14.09 -3.78
N ASP A 197 9.26 15.00 -2.81
CA ASP A 197 10.51 15.08 -2.06
C ASP A 197 10.74 13.81 -1.23
N GLN A 198 9.72 13.32 -0.57
CA GLN A 198 9.77 12.06 0.18
C GLN A 198 10.03 10.85 -0.72
N SER A 199 9.49 10.86 -1.95
CA SER A 199 9.81 9.84 -2.94
C SER A 199 11.27 9.80 -3.25
N ARG A 200 11.91 10.97 -3.42
CA ARG A 200 13.36 11.07 -3.66
C ARG A 200 14.17 10.46 -2.53
N ASP A 201 13.85 10.82 -1.28
CA ASP A 201 14.52 10.29 -0.08
C ASP A 201 14.40 8.76 0.02
N LEU A 202 13.24 8.20 -0.37
CA LEU A 202 13.02 6.76 -0.39
C LEU A 202 13.86 6.07 -1.47
N TYR A 203 13.95 6.65 -2.69
CA TYR A 203 14.81 6.09 -3.74
C TYR A 203 16.30 6.15 -3.35
N GLU A 204 16.76 7.24 -2.73
CA GLU A 204 18.11 7.33 -2.20
C GLU A 204 18.40 6.29 -1.11
N SER A 205 17.37 5.87 -0.38
CA SER A 205 17.44 4.80 0.62
C SER A 205 17.44 3.40 0.02
N GLY A 206 17.26 3.26 -1.32
CA GLY A 206 17.28 1.97 -2.02
C GLY A 206 15.89 1.35 -2.28
N VAL A 207 14.82 2.13 -2.17
CA VAL A 207 13.48 1.65 -2.56
C VAL A 207 13.41 1.46 -4.08
N PHE A 208 12.88 0.33 -4.52
CA PHE A 208 12.70 0.02 -5.94
C PHE A 208 11.65 0.92 -6.58
N MET A 209 10.51 1.15 -5.89
CA MET A 209 9.43 2.03 -6.37
C MET A 209 8.78 2.76 -5.20
N ALA A 210 8.60 4.07 -5.33
CA ALA A 210 7.79 4.88 -4.43
C ALA A 210 6.45 5.22 -5.11
N VAL A 211 5.34 5.04 -4.38
CA VAL A 211 3.97 5.29 -4.87
C VAL A 211 3.38 6.45 -4.07
N LEU A 212 2.73 7.39 -4.75
CA LEU A 212 2.01 8.51 -4.15
C LEU A 212 0.50 8.25 -4.22
N PRO A 213 -0.13 7.72 -3.15
CA PRO A 213 -1.53 7.30 -3.19
C PRO A 213 -2.50 8.44 -3.48
N GLU A 214 -2.25 9.63 -2.98
CA GLU A 214 -3.09 10.80 -3.19
C GLU A 214 -3.10 11.23 -4.66
N MET A 215 -1.96 11.12 -5.35
CA MET A 215 -1.84 11.39 -6.77
C MET A 215 -2.59 10.32 -7.59
N GLU A 216 -2.36 9.05 -7.29
CA GLU A 216 -3.05 7.95 -8.00
C GLU A 216 -4.58 8.02 -7.79
N ALA A 217 -5.03 8.37 -6.59
CA ALA A 217 -6.45 8.62 -6.30
C ALA A 217 -6.98 9.82 -7.10
N GLY A 218 -6.20 10.91 -7.20
CA GLY A 218 -6.54 12.08 -8.01
C GLY A 218 -6.68 11.75 -9.51
N LEU A 219 -5.76 10.96 -10.05
CA LEU A 219 -5.84 10.49 -11.44
C LEU A 219 -7.07 9.60 -11.69
N GLU A 220 -7.41 8.73 -10.73
CA GLU A 220 -8.61 7.89 -10.85
C GLU A 220 -9.90 8.73 -10.77
N ILE A 221 -9.98 9.71 -9.87
CA ILE A 221 -11.11 10.64 -9.80
C ILE A 221 -11.24 11.42 -11.12
N ALA A 222 -10.13 11.93 -11.67
CA ALA A 222 -10.12 12.61 -12.96
C ALA A 222 -10.60 11.68 -14.08
N ARG A 223 -10.16 10.43 -14.10
CA ARG A 223 -10.60 9.41 -15.06
C ARG A 223 -12.12 9.21 -15.01
N GLN A 224 -12.69 9.07 -13.81
CA GLN A 224 -14.14 8.91 -13.64
C GLN A 224 -14.92 10.16 -14.07
N ALA A 225 -14.42 11.35 -13.75
CA ALA A 225 -15.04 12.61 -14.20
C ALA A 225 -15.03 12.73 -15.72
N LEU A 226 -13.90 12.42 -16.37
CA LEU A 226 -13.78 12.49 -17.83
C LEU A 226 -14.65 11.44 -18.52
N LEU A 227 -14.84 10.25 -17.94
CA LEU A 227 -15.79 9.26 -18.45
C LEU A 227 -17.23 9.77 -18.37
N HIS A 228 -17.60 10.45 -17.29
CA HIS A 228 -18.91 11.06 -17.14
C HIS A 228 -19.15 12.20 -18.15
N LEU A 229 -18.10 12.87 -18.57
CA LEU A 229 -18.12 13.89 -19.64
C LEU A 229 -18.05 13.29 -21.06
N GLU A 230 -18.23 11.98 -21.17
CA GLU A 230 -18.23 11.23 -22.43
C GLU A 230 -16.93 11.35 -23.25
N ILE A 231 -15.82 11.70 -22.59
CA ILE A 231 -14.51 11.71 -23.24
C ILE A 231 -14.09 10.26 -23.56
N PRO A 232 -13.61 9.98 -24.77
CA PRO A 232 -13.20 8.63 -25.17
C PRO A 232 -12.12 8.04 -24.26
N VAL A 233 -12.26 6.77 -23.89
CA VAL A 233 -11.37 6.08 -22.93
C VAL A 233 -9.89 6.17 -23.31
N HIS A 234 -9.58 6.04 -24.62
CA HIS A 234 -8.19 6.13 -25.10
C HIS A 234 -7.57 7.53 -24.88
N VAL A 235 -8.38 8.59 -25.01
CA VAL A 235 -7.94 9.97 -24.74
C VAL A 235 -7.66 10.14 -23.25
N ILE A 236 -8.58 9.68 -22.41
CA ILE A 236 -8.42 9.72 -20.95
C ILE A 236 -7.13 9.01 -20.53
N GLN A 237 -6.91 7.80 -21.06
CA GLN A 237 -5.74 7.00 -20.75
C GLN A 237 -4.45 7.69 -21.18
N GLN A 238 -4.41 8.25 -22.39
CA GLN A 238 -3.26 8.99 -22.91
C GLN A 238 -2.87 10.17 -21.97
N TYR A 239 -3.86 10.95 -21.54
CA TYR A 239 -3.59 12.11 -20.67
C TYR A 239 -3.24 11.70 -19.24
N THR A 240 -3.91 10.71 -18.65
CA THR A 240 -3.58 10.23 -17.30
C THR A 240 -2.20 9.59 -17.25
N ASP A 241 -1.79 8.85 -18.28
CA ASP A 241 -0.45 8.27 -18.38
C ASP A 241 0.62 9.35 -18.61
N ALA A 242 0.33 10.37 -19.41
CA ALA A 242 1.24 11.50 -19.59
C ALA A 242 1.47 12.27 -18.27
N VAL A 243 0.42 12.53 -17.51
CA VAL A 243 0.51 13.19 -16.18
C VAL A 243 1.31 12.31 -15.23
N ARG A 244 1.04 11.00 -15.20
CA ARG A 244 1.79 10.04 -14.37
C ARG A 244 3.28 10.06 -14.74
N GLN A 245 3.62 10.00 -16.01
CA GLN A 245 5.01 10.08 -16.47
C GLN A 245 5.68 11.40 -16.08
N GLN A 246 5.02 12.54 -16.22
CA GLN A 246 5.58 13.84 -15.82
C GLN A 246 5.88 13.92 -14.33
N LEU A 247 4.99 13.40 -13.50
CA LEU A 247 5.15 13.42 -12.04
C LEU A 247 6.22 12.48 -11.54
N TYR A 248 6.36 11.29 -12.14
CA TYR A 248 7.38 10.32 -11.77
C TYR A 248 8.72 10.52 -12.52
N ALA A 249 8.75 11.21 -13.66
CA ALA A 249 9.97 11.41 -14.47
C ALA A 249 11.16 12.03 -13.71
N PRO A 250 10.99 13.03 -12.82
CA PRO A 250 12.10 13.57 -12.03
C PRO A 250 12.73 12.52 -11.11
N ILE A 251 11.94 11.52 -10.75
CA ILE A 251 12.28 10.47 -9.79
C ILE A 251 12.98 9.30 -10.50
N TYR A 252 12.55 8.96 -11.72
CA TYR A 252 13.10 7.85 -12.52
C TYR A 252 14.49 8.10 -13.12
N LYS A 253 14.97 9.36 -13.13
CA LYS A 253 16.30 9.68 -13.72
C LYS A 253 17.48 9.03 -13.00
N ALA A 254 17.29 8.43 -11.84
CA ALA A 254 18.36 7.86 -11.03
C ALA A 254 18.62 6.36 -11.26
N ASN A 255 17.71 5.56 -11.84
CA ASN A 255 17.84 4.11 -11.93
C ASN A 255 17.60 3.56 -13.35
N TYR A 256 18.61 2.92 -13.93
CA TYR A 256 18.60 2.34 -15.29
C TYR A 256 17.49 1.30 -15.51
N ASP A 257 17.22 0.44 -14.52
CA ASP A 257 16.18 -0.61 -14.62
C ASP A 257 14.74 -0.05 -14.67
N GLN A 258 14.53 1.10 -14.03
CA GLN A 258 13.23 1.80 -14.08
C GLN A 258 13.00 2.49 -15.43
N GLN A 259 14.05 2.94 -16.11
CA GLN A 259 13.96 3.45 -17.48
C GLN A 259 13.56 2.34 -18.47
N LEU A 260 13.99 1.11 -18.22
CA LEU A 260 13.61 -0.05 -19.04
C LEU A 260 12.12 -0.39 -18.85
N LEU A 261 11.62 -0.38 -17.60
CA LEU A 261 10.21 -0.61 -17.30
C LEU A 261 9.32 0.49 -17.88
N ALA A 262 9.71 1.75 -17.76
CA ALA A 262 8.99 2.88 -18.38
C ALA A 262 9.00 2.78 -19.92
N LYS A 263 10.06 2.27 -20.54
CA LYS A 263 10.09 1.99 -21.98
C LYS A 263 9.19 0.82 -22.36
N LEU A 264 9.08 -0.22 -21.52
CA LEU A 264 8.18 -1.34 -21.76
C LEU A 264 6.71 -0.96 -21.61
N ASP A 265 6.37 -0.07 -20.66
CA ASP A 265 5.04 0.50 -20.54
C ASP A 265 4.68 1.40 -21.75
N ASN A 266 5.65 2.17 -22.26
CA ASN A 266 5.48 2.91 -23.50
C ASN A 266 5.24 2.00 -24.71
N ILE A 267 5.92 0.86 -24.79
CA ILE A 267 5.72 -0.14 -25.86
C ILE A 267 4.34 -0.81 -25.73
N LYS A 268 3.87 -1.09 -24.51
CA LYS A 268 2.51 -1.57 -24.26
C LYS A 268 1.45 -0.60 -24.79
N ASN A 269 1.66 0.69 -24.59
CA ASN A 269 0.75 1.75 -25.05
C ASN A 269 0.86 2.01 -26.56
N MET A 270 1.93 1.55 -27.23
CA MET A 270 2.09 1.65 -28.68
C MET A 270 1.28 0.60 -29.46
N LEU A 271 0.89 -0.50 -28.84
CA LEU A 271 0.12 -1.60 -29.44
C LEU A 271 -1.22 -1.75 -28.72
N GLU A 272 -2.13 -0.81 -28.92
CA GLU A 272 -3.49 -0.90 -28.36
C GLU A 272 -4.41 -1.68 -29.29
N ILE A 273 -5.33 -2.46 -28.70
CA ILE A 273 -6.44 -3.09 -29.41
C ILE A 273 -7.60 -2.10 -29.50
N SER A 274 -8.04 -1.81 -30.70
CA SER A 274 -9.26 -1.01 -30.95
C SER A 274 -10.37 -1.92 -31.45
N TRP A 275 -11.58 -1.76 -30.91
CA TRP A 275 -12.76 -2.48 -31.33
C TRP A 275 -13.61 -1.57 -32.21
N VAL A 276 -13.96 -2.03 -33.41
CA VAL A 276 -14.76 -1.30 -34.38
C VAL A 276 -15.92 -2.16 -34.85
N THR A 277 -17.15 -1.65 -34.71
CA THR A 277 -18.35 -2.34 -35.18
C THR A 277 -18.56 -2.01 -36.68
N LEU A 278 -18.70 -3.03 -37.51
CA LEU A 278 -19.05 -2.85 -38.93
C LEU A 278 -20.54 -2.58 -39.05
N ARG A 279 -20.88 -1.38 -39.47
CA ARG A 279 -22.28 -0.95 -39.70
C ARG A 279 -22.80 -1.36 -41.07
N ALA A 280 -24.12 -1.35 -41.22
CA ALA A 280 -24.74 -1.44 -42.54
C ALA A 280 -24.16 -0.38 -43.50
N GLY A 281 -23.70 -0.81 -44.68
CA GLY A 281 -23.05 0.09 -45.64
C GLY A 281 -21.53 0.19 -45.50
N SER A 282 -20.89 -0.44 -44.49
CA SER A 282 -19.44 -0.50 -44.43
C SER A 282 -18.87 -1.18 -45.68
N PRO A 283 -17.85 -0.62 -46.32
CA PRO A 283 -17.24 -1.20 -47.52
C PRO A 283 -16.51 -2.53 -47.25
N LEU A 284 -16.35 -2.91 -45.97
CA LEU A 284 -15.75 -4.17 -45.54
C LEU A 284 -16.76 -5.31 -45.44
N VAL A 285 -18.06 -5.04 -45.43
CA VAL A 285 -19.10 -6.07 -45.32
C VAL A 285 -19.12 -6.92 -46.59
N ASN A 286 -19.22 -8.24 -46.42
CA ASN A 286 -19.15 -9.26 -47.46
C ASN A 286 -17.81 -9.34 -48.22
N ILE A 287 -16.73 -8.81 -47.65
CA ILE A 287 -15.38 -8.92 -48.18
C ILE A 287 -14.55 -9.81 -47.23
N SER A 288 -13.66 -10.63 -47.80
CA SER A 288 -12.74 -11.43 -46.98
C SER A 288 -11.63 -10.57 -46.35
N ILE A 289 -11.06 -11.00 -45.24
CA ILE A 289 -9.90 -10.30 -44.65
C ILE A 289 -8.76 -10.14 -45.66
N LYS A 290 -8.54 -11.16 -46.49
CA LYS A 290 -7.54 -11.15 -47.56
C LYS A 290 -7.82 -10.05 -48.59
N ASP A 291 -9.06 -10.00 -49.11
CA ASP A 291 -9.42 -9.07 -50.20
C ASP A 291 -9.55 -7.63 -49.68
N ALA A 292 -9.93 -7.45 -48.43
CA ALA A 292 -9.95 -6.16 -47.74
C ALA A 292 -8.55 -5.52 -47.62
N ALA A 293 -7.50 -6.33 -47.71
CA ALA A 293 -6.08 -5.94 -47.64
C ALA A 293 -5.77 -4.94 -46.51
N ILE A 294 -6.39 -5.12 -45.35
CA ILE A 294 -6.44 -4.15 -44.26
C ILE A 294 -5.04 -3.74 -43.82
N ARG A 295 -4.15 -4.71 -43.62
CA ARG A 295 -2.76 -4.44 -43.19
C ARG A 295 -2.02 -3.57 -44.21
N THR A 296 -2.21 -3.82 -45.51
CA THR A 296 -1.55 -3.07 -46.58
C THR A 296 -2.13 -1.64 -46.71
N ARG A 297 -3.45 -1.49 -46.47
CA ARG A 297 -4.14 -0.19 -46.62
C ARG A 297 -4.03 0.70 -45.40
N THR A 298 -3.94 0.10 -44.20
CA THR A 298 -4.04 0.86 -42.95
C THR A 298 -2.85 0.65 -42.00
N GLY A 299 -2.02 -0.38 -42.22
CA GLY A 299 -0.99 -0.81 -41.29
C GLY A 299 -1.55 -1.64 -40.13
N ALA A 300 -2.84 -1.57 -39.82
CA ALA A 300 -3.48 -2.27 -38.73
C ALA A 300 -3.62 -3.78 -38.99
N THR A 301 -3.53 -4.59 -37.95
CA THR A 301 -3.68 -6.04 -38.01
C THR A 301 -4.93 -6.48 -37.26
N ILE A 302 -5.78 -7.30 -37.88
CA ILE A 302 -6.95 -7.89 -37.21
C ILE A 302 -6.48 -9.03 -36.29
N VAL A 303 -6.94 -9.00 -35.05
CA VAL A 303 -6.60 -10.02 -34.04
C VAL A 303 -7.81 -10.82 -33.60
N ALA A 304 -9.02 -10.28 -33.71
CA ALA A 304 -10.24 -11.01 -33.39
C ALA A 304 -11.47 -10.41 -34.09
N VAL A 305 -12.53 -11.20 -34.19
CA VAL A 305 -13.87 -10.78 -34.60
C VAL A 305 -14.88 -11.36 -33.64
N ILE A 306 -15.85 -10.57 -33.17
CA ILE A 306 -17.00 -11.07 -32.41
C ILE A 306 -18.23 -10.97 -33.31
N ARG A 307 -18.90 -12.11 -33.55
CA ARG A 307 -20.17 -12.22 -34.26
C ARG A 307 -21.16 -12.98 -33.41
N ASP A 308 -22.35 -12.46 -33.20
CA ASP A 308 -23.42 -13.12 -32.44
C ASP A 308 -22.96 -13.60 -31.05
N LYS A 309 -22.14 -12.79 -30.36
CA LYS A 309 -21.50 -13.11 -29.07
C LYS A 309 -20.47 -14.26 -29.11
N VAL A 310 -20.14 -14.77 -30.31
CA VAL A 310 -19.07 -15.78 -30.50
C VAL A 310 -17.76 -15.07 -30.79
N PHE A 311 -16.73 -15.38 -30.02
CA PHE A 311 -15.40 -14.80 -30.17
C PHE A 311 -14.53 -15.64 -31.12
N HIS A 312 -14.15 -15.07 -32.26
CA HIS A 312 -13.23 -15.66 -33.23
C HIS A 312 -11.85 -15.01 -33.08
N SER A 313 -10.93 -15.67 -32.37
CA SER A 313 -9.54 -15.22 -32.25
C SER A 313 -8.75 -15.57 -33.50
N ASN A 314 -7.90 -14.66 -33.96
CA ASN A 314 -7.01 -14.82 -35.11
C ASN A 314 -7.75 -15.38 -36.34
N PRO A 315 -8.77 -14.66 -36.85
CA PRO A 315 -9.58 -15.15 -37.97
C PRO A 315 -8.70 -15.39 -39.21
N LYS A 316 -9.03 -16.44 -39.96
CA LYS A 316 -8.28 -16.80 -41.17
C LYS A 316 -8.45 -15.75 -42.25
N ALA A 317 -7.55 -15.73 -43.23
CA ALA A 317 -7.55 -14.77 -44.30
C ALA A 317 -8.81 -14.83 -45.22
N ASP A 318 -9.46 -16.00 -45.27
CA ASP A 318 -10.71 -16.27 -45.97
C ASP A 318 -11.98 -15.96 -45.17
N TYR A 319 -11.84 -15.43 -43.93
CA TYR A 319 -12.98 -15.02 -43.13
C TYR A 319 -13.67 -13.79 -43.75
N PHE A 320 -14.97 -13.89 -44.00
CA PHE A 320 -15.79 -12.81 -44.55
C PHE A 320 -16.41 -11.99 -43.43
N PHE A 321 -16.26 -10.68 -43.51
CA PHE A 321 -16.94 -9.76 -42.62
C PHE A 321 -18.43 -9.71 -42.88
N GLN A 322 -19.21 -9.51 -41.82
CA GLN A 322 -20.65 -9.28 -41.90
C GLN A 322 -21.04 -8.01 -41.15
N GLU A 323 -22.20 -7.50 -41.48
CA GLU A 323 -22.80 -6.40 -40.71
C GLU A 323 -22.97 -6.82 -39.25
N GLY A 324 -22.65 -5.91 -38.31
CA GLY A 324 -22.70 -6.18 -36.89
C GLY A 324 -21.44 -6.83 -36.32
N ASP A 325 -20.48 -7.26 -37.12
CA ASP A 325 -19.21 -7.76 -36.64
C ASP A 325 -18.48 -6.69 -35.80
N LEU A 326 -18.04 -7.08 -34.61
CA LEU A 326 -17.15 -6.25 -33.79
C LEU A 326 -15.71 -6.72 -34.03
N VAL A 327 -14.95 -5.94 -34.74
CA VAL A 327 -13.59 -6.28 -35.20
C VAL A 327 -12.54 -5.66 -34.27
N ALA A 328 -11.65 -6.51 -33.75
CA ALA A 328 -10.49 -6.08 -32.97
C ALA A 328 -9.28 -5.88 -33.88
N VAL A 329 -8.70 -4.69 -33.84
CA VAL A 329 -7.49 -4.36 -34.61
C VAL A 329 -6.39 -3.87 -33.68
N VAL A 330 -5.15 -4.29 -33.98
CA VAL A 330 -3.93 -3.84 -33.31
C VAL A 330 -3.13 -2.99 -34.28
N GLY A 331 -2.58 -1.90 -33.76
CA GLY A 331 -1.74 -0.97 -34.50
C GLY A 331 -1.49 0.29 -33.69
N ASN A 332 -0.63 1.18 -34.18
CA ASN A 332 -0.48 2.50 -33.60
C ASN A 332 -1.73 3.36 -33.81
N HIS A 333 -1.80 4.54 -33.22
CA HIS A 333 -2.96 5.41 -33.30
C HIS A 333 -3.35 5.76 -34.75
N GLN A 334 -2.38 6.01 -35.62
CA GLN A 334 -2.63 6.37 -37.03
C GLN A 334 -3.20 5.18 -37.81
N GLU A 335 -2.65 3.98 -37.59
CA GLU A 335 -3.10 2.74 -38.24
C GLU A 335 -4.52 2.36 -37.83
N ARG A 336 -4.85 2.48 -36.54
CA ARG A 336 -6.20 2.21 -36.03
C ARG A 336 -7.22 3.26 -36.51
N SER A 337 -6.81 4.54 -36.59
CA SER A 337 -7.64 5.61 -37.13
C SER A 337 -7.90 5.40 -38.63
N ALA A 338 -6.88 4.97 -39.38
CA ALA A 338 -7.02 4.62 -40.79
C ALA A 338 -7.98 3.44 -40.99
N PHE A 339 -7.92 2.41 -40.14
CA PHE A 339 -8.87 1.30 -40.17
C PHE A 339 -10.29 1.77 -39.87
N ARG A 340 -10.50 2.63 -38.89
CA ARG A 340 -11.83 3.17 -38.57
C ARG A 340 -12.40 3.93 -39.75
N LYS A 341 -11.62 4.83 -40.40
CA LYS A 341 -12.05 5.53 -41.62
C LYS A 341 -12.41 4.55 -42.73
N LEU A 342 -11.56 3.54 -42.97
CA LEU A 342 -11.82 2.50 -43.95
C LEU A 342 -13.12 1.72 -43.70
N SER A 343 -13.50 1.54 -42.45
CA SER A 343 -14.74 0.84 -42.05
C SER A 343 -16.00 1.73 -42.17
N GLU A 344 -15.84 3.06 -42.25
CA GLU A 344 -16.91 4.06 -42.26
C GLU A 344 -17.05 4.78 -43.63
N GLU A 345 -16.08 4.63 -44.54
CA GLU A 345 -16.18 5.21 -45.90
C GLU A 345 -17.38 4.63 -46.64
N ILE A 346 -18.35 5.49 -46.96
CA ILE A 346 -19.47 5.24 -47.87
C ILE A 346 -19.07 5.68 -49.27
#